data_d8abffe802a2999e30582686328f6320
#
_entry.id   d8abffe802a2999e30582686328f6320
#
_cell.length_a   1.000
_cell.length_b   1.000
_cell.length_c   1.000
_cell.angle_alpha   90.00
_cell.angle_beta   90.00
_cell.angle_gamma   90.00
#
_symmetry.space_group_name_H-M   'P 1'
#
loop_
_entity.id
_entity.type
_entity.pdbx_description
1 polymer ?
#
loop_
_entity_poly.entity_id
_entity_poly.type
_entity_poly.pdbx_seq_one_letter_code
_entity_poly.pdbx_strand_id
1 'polypeptide(L)'
;MQVDMLYLGLGYMGAGIGSGICLLGAAFGIARLASAALEGTARQPEAAGALRTSMIIPAALIEGLGFFALVICLLITLNLGLPKGIGAGTAAPATEAH
;
A
#
# COMPACT_ATOMS: atom_id res chain seq x y z
N MET A 1 21.02 20.67 6.18
CA MET A 1 20.12 20.07 7.13
C MET A 1 18.63 20.27 6.75
N GLN A 2 18.23 21.48 6.40
CA GLN A 2 16.85 21.74 5.98
C GLN A 2 16.48 21.01 4.68
N VAL A 3 17.42 20.91 3.73
CA VAL A 3 17.17 20.21 2.47
C VAL A 3 16.97 18.72 2.72
N ASP A 4 17.73 18.14 3.64
CA ASP A 4 17.61 16.72 3.99
C ASP A 4 16.29 16.43 4.69
N MET A 5 15.84 17.33 5.56
CA MET A 5 14.56 17.18 6.25
C MET A 5 13.40 17.33 5.26
N LEU A 6 13.50 18.26 4.32
CA LEU A 6 12.50 18.42 3.28
C LEU A 6 12.42 17.19 2.37
N TYR A 7 13.58 16.66 1.99
CA TYR A 7 13.67 15.44 1.18
C TYR A 7 12.99 14.27 1.86
N LEU A 8 13.28 14.07 3.16
CA LEU A 8 12.67 13.01 3.95
C LEU A 8 11.16 13.20 4.10
N GLY A 9 10.74 14.43 4.40
CA GLY A 9 9.32 14.74 4.55
C GLY A 9 8.53 14.47 3.29
N LEU A 10 9.05 14.88 2.15
CA LEU A 10 8.41 14.64 0.85
C LEU A 10 8.37 13.15 0.53
N GLY A 11 9.43 12.43 0.83
CA GLY A 11 9.49 10.98 0.62
C GLY A 11 8.47 10.23 1.46
N TYR A 12 8.38 10.53 2.75
CA TYR A 12 7.40 9.89 3.63
C TYR A 12 5.97 10.27 3.24
N MET A 13 5.76 11.54 2.92
CA MET A 13 4.45 11.99 2.44
C MET A 13 4.06 11.28 1.14
N GLY A 14 5.01 11.17 0.20
CA GLY A 14 4.79 10.47 -1.06
C GLY A 14 4.43 9.01 -0.84
N ALA A 15 5.15 8.31 0.03
CA ALA A 15 4.87 6.91 0.35
C ALA A 15 3.49 6.77 1.02
N GLY A 16 3.16 7.66 1.95
CA GLY A 16 1.87 7.63 2.63
C GLY A 16 0.69 7.91 1.70
N ILE A 17 0.80 8.97 0.91
CA ILE A 17 -0.25 9.33 -0.06
C ILE A 17 -0.35 8.26 -1.14
N GLY A 18 0.79 7.79 -1.64
CA GLY A 18 0.82 6.75 -2.67
C GLY A 18 0.15 5.46 -2.21
N SER A 19 0.45 5.01 -0.99
CA SER A 19 -0.18 3.81 -0.44
C SER A 19 -1.68 4.02 -0.23
N GLY A 20 -2.08 5.20 0.21
CA GLY A 20 -3.50 5.54 0.38
C GLY A 20 -4.25 5.53 -0.95
N ILE A 21 -3.70 6.13 -1.99
CA ILE A 21 -4.30 6.14 -3.32
C ILE A 21 -4.37 4.72 -3.89
N CYS A 22 -3.32 3.94 -3.68
CA CYS A 22 -3.28 2.54 -4.11
C CYS A 22 -4.41 1.73 -3.45
N LEU A 23 -4.57 1.86 -2.13
CA LEU A 23 -5.63 1.17 -1.39
C LEU A 23 -7.01 1.61 -1.86
N LEU A 24 -7.20 2.91 -2.09
CA LEU A 24 -8.45 3.44 -2.60
C LEU A 24 -8.79 2.84 -3.96
N GLY A 25 -7.83 2.84 -4.88
CA GLY A 25 -8.02 2.29 -6.21
C GLY A 25 -8.33 0.81 -6.20
N ALA A 26 -7.57 0.04 -5.41
CA ALA A 26 -7.78 -1.39 -5.30
C ALA A 26 -9.14 -1.71 -4.69
N ALA A 27 -9.50 -1.04 -3.60
CA ALA A 27 -10.79 -1.23 -2.93
C ALA A 27 -11.95 -0.89 -3.86
N PHE A 28 -11.85 0.22 -4.58
CA PHE A 28 -12.88 0.65 -5.52
C PHE A 28 -13.01 -0.35 -6.68
N GLY A 29 -11.88 -0.81 -7.21
CA GLY A 29 -11.87 -1.79 -8.30
C GLY A 29 -12.50 -3.10 -7.89
N ILE A 30 -12.13 -3.62 -6.72
CA ILE A 30 -12.67 -4.88 -6.20
C ILE A 30 -14.17 -4.72 -5.86
N ALA A 31 -14.56 -3.59 -5.29
CA ALA A 31 -15.95 -3.32 -4.97
C ALA A 31 -16.83 -3.32 -6.22
N ARG A 32 -16.37 -2.68 -7.29
CA ARG A 32 -17.10 -2.66 -8.56
C ARG A 32 -17.20 -4.05 -9.16
N LEU A 33 -16.12 -4.78 -9.12
CA LEU A 33 -16.07 -6.15 -9.64
C LEU A 33 -17.02 -7.06 -8.86
N ALA A 34 -16.98 -7.00 -7.52
CA ALA A 34 -17.86 -7.81 -6.68
C ALA A 34 -19.33 -7.45 -6.87
N SER A 35 -19.64 -6.16 -6.97
CA SER A 35 -20.99 -5.68 -7.19
C SER A 35 -21.55 -6.24 -8.51
N ALA A 36 -20.75 -6.18 -9.59
CA ALA A 36 -21.17 -6.71 -10.88
C ALA A 36 -21.42 -8.22 -10.83
N ALA A 37 -20.54 -8.96 -10.15
CA ALA A 37 -20.68 -10.41 -10.02
C ALA A 37 -21.90 -10.79 -9.21
N LEU A 38 -22.16 -10.09 -8.11
CA LEU A 38 -23.33 -10.35 -7.27
C LEU A 38 -24.61 -10.02 -8.00
N GLU A 39 -24.66 -8.92 -8.76
CA GLU A 39 -25.80 -8.56 -9.57
C GLU A 39 -26.06 -9.60 -10.65
N GLY A 40 -25.00 -10.08 -11.30
CA GLY A 40 -25.11 -11.14 -12.29
C GLY A 40 -25.65 -12.43 -11.68
N THR A 41 -25.19 -12.79 -10.48
CA THR A 41 -25.66 -13.97 -9.75
C THR A 41 -27.14 -13.83 -9.39
N ALA A 42 -27.57 -12.64 -9.02
CA ALA A 42 -28.98 -12.40 -8.70
C ALA A 42 -29.90 -12.57 -9.92
N ARG A 43 -29.38 -12.20 -11.09
CA ARG A 43 -30.13 -12.35 -12.34
C ARG A 43 -30.10 -13.77 -12.91
N GLN A 44 -28.98 -14.45 -12.73
CA GLN A 44 -28.76 -15.81 -13.26
C GLN A 44 -28.14 -16.68 -12.18
N PRO A 45 -28.95 -17.20 -11.23
CA PRO A 45 -28.42 -18.02 -10.13
C PRO A 45 -27.68 -19.27 -10.61
N GLU A 46 -28.07 -19.82 -11.75
CA GLU A 46 -27.42 -20.99 -12.33
C GLU A 46 -25.99 -20.70 -12.80
N ALA A 47 -25.64 -19.43 -13.03
CA ALA A 47 -24.32 -19.00 -13.43
C ALA A 47 -23.42 -18.60 -12.25
N ALA A 48 -23.88 -18.74 -11.01
CA ALA A 48 -23.19 -18.26 -9.82
C ALA A 48 -21.76 -18.79 -9.71
N GLY A 49 -21.53 -20.06 -10.05
CA GLY A 49 -20.18 -20.65 -10.01
C GLY A 49 -19.23 -20.02 -11.01
N ALA A 50 -19.70 -19.82 -12.24
CA ALA A 50 -18.89 -19.20 -13.29
C ALA A 50 -18.60 -17.74 -12.98
N LEU A 51 -19.59 -17.01 -12.46
CA LEU A 51 -19.42 -15.60 -12.08
C LEU A 51 -18.43 -15.44 -10.94
N ARG A 52 -18.48 -16.35 -9.96
CA ARG A 52 -17.53 -16.35 -8.84
C ARG A 52 -16.11 -16.53 -9.34
N THR A 53 -15.87 -17.49 -10.23
CA THR A 53 -14.55 -17.73 -10.78
C THR A 53 -14.07 -16.54 -11.58
N SER A 54 -14.94 -15.97 -12.41
CA SER A 54 -14.60 -14.78 -13.21
C SER A 54 -14.31 -13.56 -12.35
N MET A 55 -14.87 -13.49 -11.16
CA MET A 55 -14.60 -12.40 -10.20
C MET A 55 -13.25 -12.60 -9.49
N ILE A 56 -12.96 -13.84 -9.09
CA ILE A 56 -11.76 -14.12 -8.28
C ILE A 56 -10.48 -13.82 -9.05
N ILE A 57 -10.43 -14.14 -10.33
CA ILE A 57 -9.22 -13.95 -11.13
C ILE A 57 -8.82 -12.48 -11.22
N PRO A 58 -9.67 -11.54 -11.69
CA PRO A 58 -9.26 -10.13 -11.70
C PRO A 58 -9.12 -9.54 -10.30
N ALA A 59 -9.87 -10.01 -9.30
CA ALA A 59 -9.69 -9.57 -7.92
C ALA A 59 -8.29 -9.89 -7.42
N ALA A 60 -7.80 -11.11 -7.69
CA ALA A 60 -6.46 -11.51 -7.30
C ALA A 60 -5.39 -10.66 -8.01
N LEU A 61 -5.60 -10.33 -9.28
CA LEU A 61 -4.68 -9.47 -10.02
C LEU A 61 -4.64 -8.05 -9.44
N ILE A 62 -5.79 -7.50 -9.09
CA ILE A 62 -5.87 -6.17 -8.46
C ILE A 62 -5.14 -6.17 -7.12
N GLU A 63 -5.38 -7.19 -6.30
CA GLU A 63 -4.70 -7.32 -5.01
C GLU A 63 -3.19 -7.48 -5.17
N GLY A 64 -2.76 -8.29 -6.13
CA GLY A 64 -1.34 -8.49 -6.40
C GLY A 64 -0.65 -7.20 -6.81
N LEU A 65 -1.25 -6.44 -7.71
CA LEU A 65 -0.71 -5.16 -8.14
C LEU A 65 -0.71 -4.15 -6.99
N GLY A 66 -1.79 -4.11 -6.21
CA GLY A 66 -1.89 -3.24 -5.04
C GLY A 66 -0.85 -3.58 -4.00
N PHE A 67 -0.68 -4.86 -3.71
CA PHE A 67 0.34 -5.33 -2.76
C PHE A 67 1.74 -4.93 -3.22
N PHE A 68 2.04 -5.12 -4.51
CA PHE A 68 3.34 -4.74 -5.07
C PHE A 68 3.60 -3.24 -4.92
N ALA A 69 2.59 -2.42 -5.19
CA ALA A 69 2.70 -0.97 -5.02
C ALA A 69 2.95 -0.59 -3.56
N LEU A 70 2.28 -1.27 -2.62
CA LEU A 70 2.51 -1.04 -1.19
C LEU A 70 3.92 -1.45 -0.78
N VAL A 71 4.45 -2.51 -1.36
CA VAL A 71 5.85 -2.93 -1.11
C VAL A 71 6.82 -1.86 -1.61
N ILE A 72 6.55 -1.26 -2.76
CA ILE A 72 7.37 -0.16 -3.27
C ILE A 72 7.35 1.02 -2.29
N CYS A 73 6.17 1.38 -1.80
CA CYS A 73 6.04 2.45 -0.81
C CYS A 73 6.79 2.11 0.49
N LEU A 74 6.72 0.87 0.91
CA LEU A 74 7.45 0.39 2.08
C LEU A 74 8.96 0.50 1.86
N LEU A 75 9.45 0.07 0.71
CA LEU A 75 10.88 0.16 0.39
C LEU A 75 11.35 1.60 0.36
N ILE A 76 10.55 2.51 -0.16
CA ILE A 76 10.88 3.94 -0.13
C ILE A 76 11.03 4.40 1.32
N THR A 77 10.08 4.05 2.17
CA THR A 77 10.09 4.43 3.58
C THR A 77 11.31 3.87 4.30
N LEU A 78 11.63 2.61 4.07
CA LEU A 78 12.79 1.96 4.71
C LEU A 78 14.12 2.54 4.22
N ASN A 79 14.20 2.90 2.94
CA ASN A 79 15.43 3.46 2.38
C ASN A 79 15.67 4.91 2.78
N LEU A 80 14.59 5.67 3.00
CA LEU A 80 14.73 7.04 3.47
C LEU A 80 15.33 7.11 4.86
N GLY A 81 14.86 6.27 5.76
CA GLY A 81 15.35 6.22 7.13
C GLY A 81 15.26 7.56 7.85
N LEU A 82 15.93 7.66 8.97
CA LEU A 82 16.08 8.93 9.71
C LEU A 82 17.38 9.63 9.28
N PRO A 83 17.41 10.97 9.28
CA PRO A 83 18.64 11.69 8.99
C PRO A 83 19.73 11.30 9.97
N LYS A 84 20.96 11.20 9.49
CA LYS A 84 22.11 10.99 10.35
C LYS A 84 22.21 12.16 11.32
N GLY A 85 22.12 11.91 12.59
CA GLY A 85 22.14 12.93 13.62
C GLY A 85 20.91 12.94 14.49
N ILE A 86 19.71 12.72 13.93
CA ILE A 86 18.50 12.64 14.74
C ILE A 86 18.41 11.27 15.42
N GLY A 87 18.67 10.20 14.66
CA GLY A 87 18.68 8.86 15.23
C GLY A 87 19.86 8.61 16.16
N ALA A 88 21.02 9.19 15.87
CA ALA A 88 22.22 9.03 16.67
C ALA A 88 22.13 9.73 18.01
N GLY A 89 21.36 10.84 18.11
CA GLY A 89 21.18 11.57 19.36
C GLY A 89 20.32 10.82 20.37
N THR A 90 19.49 9.93 19.93
CA THR A 90 18.62 9.14 20.82
C THR A 90 19.20 7.77 21.15
N ALA A 91 20.17 7.29 20.38
CA ALA A 91 20.71 5.94 20.54
C ALA A 91 22.06 5.91 21.24
N ALA A 92 22.70 7.05 21.46
CA ALA A 92 24.09 7.12 21.86
C ALA A 92 24.42 7.20 23.37
N PRO A 93 23.50 7.22 24.32
CA PRO A 93 23.91 7.57 25.67
C PRO A 93 24.42 6.45 26.51
N ALA A 94 24.53 5.24 26.04
CA ALA A 94 24.79 4.14 26.95
C ALA A 94 26.24 3.70 27.04
N THR A 95 27.12 4.20 26.19
CA THR A 95 28.49 3.63 26.11
C THR A 95 29.63 4.53 26.54
N GLU A 96 29.35 5.76 26.92
CA GLU A 96 30.41 6.69 27.27
C GLU A 96 30.48 7.03 28.78
N ALA A 97 29.83 6.26 29.60
CA ALA A 97 29.79 6.47 31.03
C ALA A 97 30.87 5.68 31.77
N HIS A 98 32.04 5.46 31.14
CA HIS A 98 33.18 4.80 31.81
C HIS A 98 34.40 5.68 31.71
#